data_bbe1d3c14df1dc75469105a6889afad2
#
_entry.id   bbe1d3c14df1dc75469105a6889afad2
#
_cell.length_a   1.000
_cell.length_b   1.000
_cell.length_c   1.000
_cell.angle_alpha   90.00
_cell.angle_beta   90.00
_cell.angle_gamma   90.00
#
_symmetry.space_group_name_H-M   'P 1'
#
loop_
_entity.id
_entity.type
_entity.pdbx_description
1 polymer ?
#
loop_
_entity_poly.entity_id
_entity_poly.type
_entity_poly.pdbx_seq_one_letter_code
_entity_poly.pdbx_strand_id
1 'polypeptide(L)'
;MIYLVDLEYVETRYTAQWKTEFPQQIADETGQDITVIEGPEEIAACTTPGAFLNFAGTNIYKAEQVKLLAEYFNNNQIKNGDHFVFADAWHPGILNLKYMLDLFQIDATIHGLWHAGSYDPQDFLGRKIGNKPWVRHTELAFFDAIDKNYFASNFHIEMFASTFFNPSDEEYINSKIVRTGWPMEYLGNYIKAGRLEKEDIILFPHRDAPEKQLNIFKDLEKQLPQYKWINCNEYNLTKTEYNQLLEQSKMVFSANLQETLGISCYEILM
;
A
#
# COMPACT_ATOMS: atom_id res chain seq x y z
N MET A 1 6.95 -16.90 15.48
CA MET A 1 7.34 -15.49 15.46
C MET A 1 6.80 -14.83 14.20
N ILE A 2 6.38 -13.58 14.26
CA ILE A 2 5.97 -12.81 13.07
C ILE A 2 6.98 -11.70 12.82
N TYR A 3 7.52 -11.65 11.59
CA TYR A 3 8.41 -10.60 11.11
C TYR A 3 7.63 -9.73 10.13
N LEU A 4 7.48 -8.45 10.43
CA LEU A 4 6.85 -7.47 9.55
C LEU A 4 7.92 -6.67 8.81
N VAL A 5 8.03 -6.88 7.52
CA VAL A 5 8.87 -6.07 6.61
C VAL A 5 8.02 -4.87 6.19
N ASP A 6 8.27 -3.74 6.83
CA ASP A 6 7.42 -2.56 6.75
C ASP A 6 7.66 -1.67 5.53
N LEU A 7 6.93 -0.56 5.46
CA LEU A 7 7.11 0.49 4.45
C LEU A 7 7.84 1.69 5.03
N GLU A 8 8.53 2.42 4.16
CA GLU A 8 9.17 3.68 4.53
C GLU A 8 8.15 4.71 5.03
N TYR A 9 8.53 5.44 6.05
CA TYR A 9 7.73 6.52 6.62
C TYR A 9 7.61 7.70 5.65
N VAL A 10 6.38 8.12 5.36
CA VAL A 10 6.09 9.36 4.64
C VAL A 10 4.95 10.07 5.40
N GLU A 11 5.25 11.19 6.07
CA GLU A 11 4.37 11.88 7.01
C GLU A 11 2.95 12.16 6.47
N THR A 12 2.85 12.56 5.21
CA THR A 12 1.58 12.90 4.56
C THR A 12 0.79 11.70 4.04
N ARG A 13 1.29 10.47 4.26
CA ARG A 13 0.72 9.26 3.70
C ARG A 13 0.31 8.27 4.79
N TYR A 14 -0.53 7.30 4.42
CA TYR A 14 -0.92 6.19 5.29
C TYR A 14 0.27 5.36 5.79
N THR A 15 1.39 5.35 5.06
CA THR A 15 2.60 4.63 5.49
C THR A 15 3.16 5.14 6.81
N ALA A 16 2.96 6.44 7.12
CA ALA A 16 3.30 6.98 8.44
C ALA A 16 2.47 6.35 9.56
N GLN A 17 1.17 6.18 9.33
CA GLN A 17 0.28 5.55 10.31
C GLN A 17 0.54 4.03 10.41
N TRP A 18 0.80 3.36 9.29
CA TRP A 18 1.09 1.92 9.29
C TRP A 18 2.35 1.55 10.09
N LYS A 19 3.31 2.46 10.23
CA LYS A 19 4.49 2.23 11.09
C LYS A 19 4.14 1.85 12.52
N THR A 20 3.09 2.44 13.07
CA THR A 20 2.64 2.20 14.46
C THR A 20 1.42 1.30 14.52
N GLU A 21 0.44 1.53 13.66
CA GLU A 21 -0.85 0.87 13.74
C GLU A 21 -0.82 -0.57 13.20
N PHE A 22 -0.10 -0.83 12.12
CA PHE A 22 -0.12 -2.15 11.50
C PHE A 22 0.57 -3.23 12.35
N PRO A 23 1.78 -3.01 12.93
CA PRO A 23 2.34 -3.97 13.89
C PRO A 23 1.42 -4.23 15.08
N GLN A 24 0.80 -3.17 15.62
CA GLN A 24 -0.11 -3.28 16.75
C GLN A 24 -1.36 -4.12 16.39
N GLN A 25 -1.99 -3.87 15.25
CA GLN A 25 -3.13 -4.65 14.78
C GLN A 25 -2.80 -6.14 14.63
N ILE A 26 -1.64 -6.45 14.03
CA ILE A 26 -1.20 -7.86 13.91
C ILE A 26 -0.98 -8.47 15.30
N ALA A 27 -0.36 -7.75 16.21
CA ALA A 27 -0.12 -8.23 17.58
C ALA A 27 -1.43 -8.49 18.35
N ASP A 28 -2.38 -7.54 18.25
CA ASP A 28 -3.68 -7.64 18.93
C ASP A 28 -4.52 -8.83 18.41
N GLU A 29 -4.53 -9.03 17.08
CA GLU A 29 -5.29 -10.12 16.45
C GLU A 29 -4.67 -11.50 16.64
N THR A 30 -3.34 -11.57 16.65
CA THR A 30 -2.65 -12.87 16.73
C THR A 30 -2.24 -13.26 18.16
N GLY A 31 -2.17 -12.29 19.06
CA GLY A 31 -1.60 -12.48 20.40
C GLY A 31 -0.10 -12.79 20.39
N GLN A 32 0.61 -12.48 19.31
CA GLN A 32 2.04 -12.75 19.14
C GLN A 32 2.85 -11.46 19.12
N ASP A 33 4.11 -11.55 19.59
CA ASP A 33 5.06 -10.47 19.44
C ASP A 33 5.46 -10.30 17.97
N ILE A 34 5.53 -9.05 17.52
CA ILE A 34 5.91 -8.67 16.17
C ILE A 34 7.33 -8.12 16.17
N THR A 35 8.19 -8.66 15.32
CA THR A 35 9.50 -8.09 15.01
C THR A 35 9.39 -7.27 13.72
N VAL A 36 9.51 -5.94 13.81
CA VAL A 36 9.49 -5.08 12.64
C VAL A 36 10.88 -5.01 12.04
N ILE A 37 10.98 -5.26 10.74
CA ILE A 37 12.20 -5.14 9.94
C ILE A 37 12.11 -3.83 9.18
N GLU A 38 12.83 -2.83 9.68
CA GLU A 38 12.82 -1.47 9.16
C GLU A 38 14.04 -1.20 8.29
N GLY A 39 13.90 -0.24 7.37
CA GLY A 39 15.05 0.38 6.73
C GLY A 39 15.59 1.56 7.54
N PRO A 40 16.61 2.29 7.03
CA PRO A 40 17.19 3.44 7.72
C PRO A 40 16.17 4.60 7.85
N GLU A 41 16.15 5.27 9.01
CA GLU A 41 15.24 6.39 9.30
C GLU A 41 15.47 7.62 8.39
N GLU A 42 16.72 7.86 7.99
CA GLU A 42 17.14 9.10 7.30
C GLU A 42 16.78 9.13 5.80
N ILE A 43 16.06 8.14 5.30
CA ILE A 43 15.79 8.03 3.87
C ILE A 43 14.47 8.67 3.51
N ALA A 44 14.55 9.75 2.76
CA ALA A 44 13.54 10.30 1.90
C ALA A 44 12.32 10.96 2.58
N ALA A 45 12.56 12.02 3.31
CA ALA A 45 11.51 12.95 3.71
C ALA A 45 10.69 13.51 2.51
N CYS A 46 11.17 13.38 1.28
CA CYS A 46 10.48 13.90 0.10
C CYS A 46 10.32 12.83 -0.99
N THR A 47 9.14 12.77 -1.58
CA THR A 47 8.86 11.92 -2.74
C THR A 47 9.51 12.47 -4.01
N THR A 48 9.83 11.59 -4.96
CA THR A 48 10.21 12.01 -6.31
C THR A 48 9.04 12.78 -6.94
N PRO A 49 9.30 13.95 -7.58
CA PRO A 49 8.24 14.74 -8.18
C PRO A 49 7.32 13.92 -9.10
N GLY A 50 6.00 14.02 -8.86
CA GLY A 50 4.98 13.26 -9.60
C GLY A 50 4.86 11.79 -9.20
N ALA A 51 5.62 11.33 -8.18
CA ALA A 51 5.54 9.98 -7.64
C ALA A 51 4.98 9.98 -6.21
N PHE A 52 4.69 8.79 -5.70
CA PHE A 52 4.25 8.59 -4.32
C PHE A 52 5.39 8.08 -3.39
N LEU A 53 6.58 7.87 -3.93
CA LEU A 53 7.78 7.45 -3.20
C LEU A 53 9.03 8.14 -3.75
N ASN A 54 10.13 8.04 -3.03
CA ASN A 54 11.45 8.43 -3.52
C ASN A 54 12.12 7.21 -4.17
N PHE A 55 12.40 7.26 -5.47
CA PHE A 55 12.89 6.09 -6.21
C PHE A 55 14.21 5.51 -5.70
N ALA A 56 15.17 6.36 -5.38
CA ALA A 56 16.44 5.90 -4.83
C ALA A 56 16.27 5.53 -3.35
N GLY A 57 15.59 6.36 -2.58
CA GLY A 57 15.38 6.18 -1.15
C GLY A 57 14.67 4.89 -0.81
N THR A 58 13.54 4.59 -1.48
CA THR A 58 12.81 3.33 -1.24
C THR A 58 13.67 2.09 -1.53
N ASN A 59 14.56 2.16 -2.53
CA ASN A 59 15.47 1.04 -2.83
C ASN A 59 16.57 0.90 -1.78
N ILE A 60 17.09 2.00 -1.22
CA ILE A 60 18.03 1.95 -0.09
C ILE A 60 17.32 1.37 1.14
N TYR A 61 16.10 1.82 1.43
CA TYR A 61 15.29 1.31 2.54
C TYR A 61 15.12 -0.22 2.44
N LYS A 62 14.63 -0.69 1.29
CA LYS A 62 14.42 -2.11 1.02
C LYS A 62 15.72 -2.93 1.02
N ALA A 63 16.85 -2.34 0.59
CA ALA A 63 18.15 -3.01 0.62
C ALA A 63 18.66 -3.25 2.04
N GLU A 64 18.45 -2.31 2.98
CA GLU A 64 18.78 -2.52 4.39
C GLU A 64 17.89 -3.61 5.01
N GLN A 65 16.60 -3.65 4.69
CA GLN A 65 15.71 -4.73 5.12
C GLN A 65 16.20 -6.11 4.63
N VAL A 66 16.67 -6.20 3.38
CA VAL A 66 17.26 -7.44 2.84
C VAL A 66 18.52 -7.85 3.63
N LYS A 67 19.36 -6.89 3.97
CA LYS A 67 20.56 -7.13 4.81
C LYS A 67 20.17 -7.64 6.19
N LEU A 68 19.21 -7.00 6.85
CA LEU A 68 18.72 -7.43 8.16
C LEU A 68 18.14 -8.84 8.13
N LEU A 69 17.34 -9.18 7.12
CA LEU A 69 16.85 -10.55 6.92
C LEU A 69 18.01 -11.56 6.87
N ALA A 70 19.05 -11.27 6.10
CA ALA A 70 20.23 -12.14 6.01
C ALA A 70 20.97 -12.26 7.35
N GLU A 71 21.05 -11.18 8.13
CA GLU A 71 21.64 -11.19 9.49
C GLU A 71 20.83 -12.08 10.45
N TYR A 72 19.49 -12.06 10.38
CA TYR A 72 18.64 -12.97 11.16
C TYR A 72 18.92 -14.45 10.85
N PHE A 73 19.11 -14.81 9.58
CA PHE A 73 19.53 -16.16 9.20
C PHE A 73 20.92 -16.50 9.73
N ASN A 74 21.90 -15.61 9.53
CA ASN A 74 23.25 -15.80 10.00
C ASN A 74 23.33 -16.02 11.53
N ASN A 75 22.43 -15.39 12.27
CA ASN A 75 22.33 -15.49 13.72
C ASN A 75 21.42 -16.64 14.20
N ASN A 76 20.95 -17.49 13.30
CA ASN A 76 20.04 -18.61 13.59
C ASN A 76 18.75 -18.20 14.31
N GLN A 77 18.23 -17.03 14.03
CA GLN A 77 17.01 -16.49 14.67
C GLN A 77 15.75 -16.99 13.97
N ILE A 78 15.79 -17.26 12.67
CA ILE A 78 14.64 -17.75 11.89
C ILE A 78 14.43 -19.25 12.15
N LYS A 79 13.17 -19.64 12.34
CA LYS A 79 12.75 -21.01 12.70
C LYS A 79 11.60 -21.49 11.84
N ASN A 80 11.41 -22.81 11.83
CA ASN A 80 10.22 -23.43 11.26
C ASN A 80 8.96 -22.87 11.93
N GLY A 81 7.95 -22.55 11.13
CA GLY A 81 6.69 -21.97 11.59
C GLY A 81 6.71 -20.47 11.78
N ASP A 82 7.81 -19.77 11.45
CA ASP A 82 7.85 -18.32 11.42
C ASP A 82 7.03 -17.76 10.25
N HIS A 83 6.54 -16.54 10.40
CA HIS A 83 5.78 -15.82 9.37
C HIS A 83 6.48 -14.52 9.02
N PHE A 84 6.56 -14.24 7.71
CA PHE A 84 7.09 -12.99 7.18
C PHE A 84 5.98 -12.24 6.46
N VAL A 85 5.63 -11.05 6.93
CA VAL A 85 4.60 -10.20 6.35
C VAL A 85 5.27 -9.03 5.65
N PHE A 86 5.23 -9.02 4.31
CA PHE A 86 5.68 -7.88 3.53
C PHE A 86 4.52 -6.90 3.36
N ALA A 87 4.67 -5.71 3.92
CA ALA A 87 3.69 -4.65 3.79
C ALA A 87 3.56 -4.11 2.35
N ASP A 88 4.51 -4.46 1.46
CA ASP A 88 4.43 -4.23 0.02
C ASP A 88 5.03 -5.44 -0.72
N ALA A 89 4.21 -6.10 -1.54
CA ALA A 89 4.64 -7.25 -2.35
C ALA A 89 5.64 -6.88 -3.46
N TRP A 90 5.78 -5.61 -3.79
CA TRP A 90 6.83 -5.11 -4.69
C TRP A 90 8.15 -4.91 -3.92
N HIS A 91 8.72 -6.01 -3.41
CA HIS A 91 9.90 -5.98 -2.55
C HIS A 91 10.95 -7.01 -2.96
N PRO A 92 12.21 -6.61 -3.29
CA PRO A 92 13.25 -7.54 -3.71
C PRO A 92 13.59 -8.58 -2.65
N GLY A 93 13.40 -8.26 -1.37
CA GLY A 93 13.63 -9.16 -0.24
C GLY A 93 12.78 -10.44 -0.25
N ILE A 94 11.66 -10.46 -0.96
CA ILE A 94 10.81 -11.65 -1.09
C ILE A 94 11.59 -12.80 -1.74
N LEU A 95 12.23 -12.54 -2.88
CA LEU A 95 13.02 -13.58 -3.56
C LEU A 95 14.26 -13.95 -2.77
N ASN A 96 14.92 -12.98 -2.12
CA ASN A 96 16.07 -13.26 -1.26
C ASN A 96 15.66 -14.12 -0.05
N LEU A 97 14.52 -13.80 0.59
CA LEU A 97 13.99 -14.58 1.69
C LEU A 97 13.67 -16.02 1.26
N LYS A 98 12.90 -16.18 0.15
CA LYS A 98 12.56 -17.50 -0.38
C LYS A 98 13.80 -18.32 -0.67
N TYR A 99 14.80 -17.71 -1.31
CA TYR A 99 16.08 -18.37 -1.58
C TYR A 99 16.79 -18.84 -0.30
N MET A 100 16.83 -18.01 0.74
CA MET A 100 17.44 -18.37 2.02
C MET A 100 16.65 -19.47 2.74
N LEU A 101 15.30 -19.39 2.78
CA LEU A 101 14.45 -20.42 3.38
C LEU A 101 14.72 -21.79 2.73
N ASP A 102 14.76 -21.85 1.40
CA ASP A 102 15.01 -23.09 0.67
C ASP A 102 16.43 -23.64 0.93
N LEU A 103 17.46 -22.77 0.95
CA LEU A 103 18.83 -23.20 1.24
C LEU A 103 19.02 -23.71 2.67
N PHE A 104 18.41 -23.04 3.64
CA PHE A 104 18.50 -23.44 5.05
C PHE A 104 17.48 -24.53 5.43
N GLN A 105 16.60 -24.92 4.49
CA GLN A 105 15.53 -25.90 4.70
C GLN A 105 14.61 -25.52 5.89
N ILE A 106 14.30 -24.23 5.99
CA ILE A 106 13.39 -23.70 7.00
C ILE A 106 11.99 -23.55 6.38
N ASP A 107 11.01 -24.17 7.02
CA ASP A 107 9.60 -24.06 6.66
C ASP A 107 8.99 -22.87 7.37
N ALA A 108 8.88 -21.75 6.64
CA ALA A 108 8.26 -20.50 7.10
C ALA A 108 7.31 -19.98 6.02
N THR A 109 6.31 -19.19 6.43
CA THR A 109 5.27 -18.68 5.53
C THR A 109 5.56 -17.23 5.14
N ILE A 110 5.51 -16.95 3.84
CA ILE A 110 5.65 -15.60 3.29
C ILE A 110 4.27 -15.04 2.92
N HIS A 111 3.95 -13.89 3.48
CA HIS A 111 2.74 -13.12 3.22
C HIS A 111 3.11 -11.82 2.51
N GLY A 112 2.35 -11.41 1.49
CA GLY A 112 2.61 -10.17 0.77
C GLY A 112 1.35 -9.39 0.45
N LEU A 113 1.35 -8.08 0.75
CA LEU A 113 0.25 -7.16 0.45
C LEU A 113 0.50 -6.49 -0.89
N TRP A 114 -0.38 -6.73 -1.86
CA TRP A 114 -0.31 -6.12 -3.18
C TRP A 114 -1.00 -4.76 -3.19
N HIS A 115 -0.24 -3.68 -3.41
CA HIS A 115 -0.78 -2.32 -3.51
C HIS A 115 -1.19 -1.98 -4.94
N ALA A 116 -0.27 -2.19 -5.87
CA ALA A 116 -0.43 -2.02 -7.30
C ALA A 116 0.73 -2.70 -8.03
N GLY A 117 0.77 -2.64 -9.33
CA GLY A 117 1.85 -3.22 -10.11
C GLY A 117 1.90 -2.72 -11.54
N SER A 118 2.83 -3.22 -12.33
CA SER A 118 2.99 -2.84 -13.73
C SER A 118 1.83 -3.30 -14.62
N TYR A 119 1.05 -4.25 -14.15
CA TYR A 119 -0.14 -4.80 -14.80
C TYR A 119 -1.30 -3.80 -14.84
N ASP A 120 -1.25 -2.74 -14.06
CA ASP A 120 -2.21 -1.65 -14.10
C ASP A 120 -1.67 -0.49 -14.96
N PRO A 121 -2.24 -0.26 -16.15
CA PRO A 121 -1.75 0.79 -17.04
C PRO A 121 -1.98 2.21 -16.51
N GLN A 122 -2.86 2.38 -15.53
CA GLN A 122 -3.14 3.68 -14.92
C GLN A 122 -2.30 3.93 -13.66
N ASP A 123 -1.75 2.86 -13.07
CA ASP A 123 -0.83 3.02 -11.95
C ASP A 123 0.50 3.63 -12.38
N PHE A 124 1.18 4.18 -11.39
CA PHE A 124 2.52 4.76 -11.57
C PHE A 124 3.52 3.76 -12.17
N LEU A 125 3.57 2.52 -11.67
CA LEU A 125 4.47 1.49 -12.21
C LEU A 125 4.12 1.13 -13.65
N GLY A 126 2.84 0.92 -13.96
CA GLY A 126 2.36 0.65 -15.30
C GLY A 126 2.72 1.76 -16.29
N ARG A 127 2.55 3.03 -15.90
CA ARG A 127 2.89 4.18 -16.76
C ARG A 127 4.39 4.39 -16.95
N LYS A 128 5.22 4.14 -15.93
CA LYS A 128 6.67 4.43 -15.97
C LYS A 128 7.47 3.26 -16.51
N ILE A 129 7.18 2.06 -16.07
CA ILE A 129 7.92 0.86 -16.41
C ILE A 129 7.19 0.08 -17.50
N GLY A 130 5.87 0.01 -17.41
CA GLY A 130 5.01 -0.73 -18.32
C GLY A 130 5.18 -2.24 -18.19
N ASN A 131 4.46 -2.97 -19.02
CA ASN A 131 4.47 -4.43 -19.06
C ASN A 131 5.69 -4.97 -19.84
N LYS A 132 6.90 -4.65 -19.36
CA LYS A 132 8.13 -5.19 -19.95
C LYS A 132 8.35 -6.64 -19.51
N PRO A 133 8.99 -7.49 -20.32
CA PRO A 133 9.18 -8.92 -19.99
C PRO A 133 9.81 -9.12 -18.61
N TRP A 134 10.86 -8.37 -18.26
CA TRP A 134 11.53 -8.51 -16.97
C TRP A 134 10.62 -8.13 -15.79
N VAL A 135 9.76 -7.10 -15.94
CA VAL A 135 8.80 -6.69 -14.91
C VAL A 135 7.77 -7.78 -14.70
N ARG A 136 7.19 -8.29 -15.81
CA ARG A 136 6.22 -9.38 -15.79
C ARG A 136 6.77 -10.62 -15.10
N HIS A 137 7.99 -11.01 -15.41
CA HIS A 137 8.63 -12.16 -14.76
C HIS A 137 8.92 -11.89 -13.28
N THR A 138 9.27 -10.66 -12.91
CA THR A 138 9.50 -10.29 -11.51
C THR A 138 8.21 -10.37 -10.70
N GLU A 139 7.11 -9.80 -11.19
CA GLU A 139 5.82 -9.84 -10.51
C GLU A 139 5.29 -11.27 -10.35
N LEU A 140 5.43 -12.11 -11.37
CA LEU A 140 5.12 -13.54 -11.26
C LEU A 140 6.02 -14.24 -10.24
N ALA A 141 7.32 -13.94 -10.24
CA ALA A 141 8.25 -14.55 -9.28
C ALA A 141 7.92 -14.13 -7.83
N PHE A 142 7.52 -12.87 -7.60
CA PHE A 142 7.01 -12.45 -6.27
C PHE A 142 5.75 -13.21 -5.90
N PHE A 143 4.78 -13.31 -6.81
CA PHE A 143 3.55 -14.04 -6.57
C PHE A 143 3.81 -15.51 -6.23
N ASP A 144 4.71 -16.16 -6.97
CA ASP A 144 5.07 -17.56 -6.74
C ASP A 144 5.82 -17.77 -5.43
N ALA A 145 6.72 -16.86 -5.07
CA ALA A 145 7.51 -16.91 -3.84
C ALA A 145 6.67 -16.63 -2.58
N ILE A 146 5.62 -15.83 -2.68
CA ILE A 146 4.68 -15.53 -1.60
C ILE A 146 3.70 -16.70 -1.44
N ASP A 147 3.51 -17.19 -0.23
CA ASP A 147 2.55 -18.27 0.07
C ASP A 147 1.12 -17.75 0.14
N LYS A 148 0.91 -16.54 0.68
CA LYS A 148 -0.39 -15.87 0.77
C LYS A 148 -0.31 -14.45 0.23
N ASN A 149 -0.91 -14.24 -0.93
CA ASN A 149 -0.96 -12.97 -1.63
C ASN A 149 -2.25 -12.22 -1.26
N TYR A 150 -2.11 -11.10 -0.57
CA TYR A 150 -3.23 -10.29 -0.08
C TYR A 150 -3.56 -9.16 -1.04
N PHE A 151 -4.81 -9.09 -1.44
CA PHE A 151 -5.34 -8.05 -2.31
C PHE A 151 -6.49 -7.32 -1.64
N ALA A 152 -6.57 -6.00 -1.85
CA ALA A 152 -7.59 -5.18 -1.20
C ALA A 152 -9.00 -5.43 -1.72
N SER A 153 -9.18 -5.71 -3.02
CA SER A 153 -10.49 -5.81 -3.65
C SER A 153 -10.54 -6.89 -4.74
N ASN A 154 -11.76 -7.34 -5.09
CA ASN A 154 -11.96 -8.24 -6.22
C ASN A 154 -11.49 -7.62 -7.54
N PHE A 155 -11.73 -6.32 -7.74
CA PHE A 155 -11.26 -5.60 -8.93
C PHE A 155 -9.75 -5.74 -9.11
N HIS A 156 -8.99 -5.59 -8.01
CA HIS A 156 -7.54 -5.74 -8.05
C HIS A 156 -7.12 -7.18 -8.37
N ILE A 157 -7.80 -8.17 -7.78
CA ILE A 157 -7.56 -9.60 -8.07
C ILE A 157 -7.82 -9.90 -9.55
N GLU A 158 -8.96 -9.46 -10.09
CA GLU A 158 -9.33 -9.69 -11.47
C GLU A 158 -8.33 -9.05 -12.45
N MET A 159 -7.87 -7.83 -12.17
CA MET A 159 -6.87 -7.13 -12.97
C MET A 159 -5.53 -7.86 -12.96
N PHE A 160 -5.07 -8.33 -11.81
CA PHE A 160 -3.86 -9.11 -11.67
C PHE A 160 -3.98 -10.46 -12.40
N ALA A 161 -5.02 -11.23 -12.07
CA ALA A 161 -5.21 -12.56 -12.62
C ALA A 161 -5.36 -12.55 -14.15
N SER A 162 -6.16 -11.62 -14.71
CA SER A 162 -6.35 -11.51 -16.15
C SER A 162 -5.08 -11.14 -16.92
N THR A 163 -4.11 -10.49 -16.23
CA THR A 163 -2.84 -10.12 -16.86
C THR A 163 -1.85 -11.27 -16.89
N PHE A 164 -1.83 -12.11 -15.86
CA PHE A 164 -0.74 -13.09 -15.66
C PHE A 164 -1.15 -14.52 -15.93
N PHE A 165 -2.42 -14.87 -15.81
CA PHE A 165 -2.88 -16.26 -15.77
C PHE A 165 -3.94 -16.56 -16.83
N ASN A 166 -4.10 -17.85 -17.14
CA ASN A 166 -5.17 -18.34 -17.97
C ASN A 166 -6.30 -18.92 -17.11
N PRO A 167 -7.51 -19.11 -17.65
CA PRO A 167 -8.62 -19.73 -16.91
C PRO A 167 -8.30 -21.12 -16.33
N SER A 168 -7.35 -21.85 -16.93
CA SER A 168 -6.88 -23.15 -16.43
C SER A 168 -6.12 -23.07 -15.12
N ASP A 169 -5.66 -21.89 -14.73
CA ASP A 169 -4.81 -21.69 -13.54
C ASP A 169 -5.63 -21.31 -12.30
N GLU A 170 -6.97 -21.33 -12.39
CA GLU A 170 -7.89 -20.87 -11.36
C GLU A 170 -7.67 -21.54 -9.99
N GLU A 171 -7.47 -22.84 -9.96
CA GLU A 171 -7.22 -23.59 -8.71
C GLU A 171 -5.92 -23.12 -8.04
N TYR A 172 -4.85 -22.94 -8.83
CA TYR A 172 -3.56 -22.44 -8.34
C TYR A 172 -3.70 -21.03 -7.78
N ILE A 173 -4.35 -20.12 -8.52
CA ILE A 173 -4.56 -18.73 -8.12
C ILE A 173 -5.34 -18.69 -6.80
N ASN A 174 -6.46 -19.40 -6.73
CA ASN A 174 -7.34 -19.42 -5.55
C ASN A 174 -6.66 -20.01 -4.31
N SER A 175 -5.67 -20.88 -4.47
CA SER A 175 -4.88 -21.40 -3.35
C SER A 175 -3.97 -20.36 -2.70
N LYS A 176 -3.56 -19.34 -3.45
CA LYS A 176 -2.56 -18.32 -3.06
C LYS A 176 -3.13 -16.95 -2.80
N ILE A 177 -4.28 -16.61 -3.36
CA ILE A 177 -4.88 -15.27 -3.23
C ILE A 177 -5.84 -15.23 -2.05
N VAL A 178 -5.76 -14.12 -1.29
CA VAL A 178 -6.70 -13.80 -0.22
C VAL A 178 -7.15 -12.35 -0.39
N ARG A 179 -8.47 -12.13 -0.42
CA ARG A 179 -9.02 -10.78 -0.38
C ARG A 179 -9.18 -10.34 1.07
N THR A 180 -8.46 -9.29 1.46
CA THR A 180 -8.43 -8.82 2.85
C THR A 180 -8.97 -7.41 3.06
N GLY A 181 -9.12 -6.58 2.03
CA GLY A 181 -9.15 -5.14 2.24
C GLY A 181 -7.75 -4.61 2.60
N TRP A 182 -7.72 -3.47 3.28
CA TRP A 182 -6.52 -2.87 3.82
C TRP A 182 -6.62 -2.79 5.34
N PRO A 183 -5.54 -2.88 6.10
CA PRO A 183 -5.54 -2.76 7.57
C PRO A 183 -5.74 -1.30 7.98
N MET A 184 -6.98 -0.83 7.94
CA MET A 184 -7.36 0.57 8.15
C MET A 184 -8.34 0.78 9.30
N GLU A 185 -8.56 -0.22 10.14
CA GLU A 185 -9.47 -0.18 11.28
C GLU A 185 -9.10 0.94 12.28
N TYR A 186 -7.81 1.27 12.36
CA TYR A 186 -7.29 2.38 13.17
C TYR A 186 -7.88 3.75 12.79
N LEU A 187 -8.41 3.92 11.58
CA LEU A 187 -8.98 5.21 11.13
C LEU A 187 -10.10 5.69 12.04
N GLY A 188 -10.88 4.78 12.63
CA GLY A 188 -11.90 5.12 13.62
C GLY A 188 -11.38 5.84 14.88
N ASN A 189 -10.07 5.79 15.13
CA ASN A 189 -9.43 6.56 16.21
C ASN A 189 -9.18 8.01 15.81
N TYR A 190 -9.06 8.30 14.54
CA TYR A 190 -8.67 9.60 13.98
C TYR A 190 -9.82 10.37 13.33
N ILE A 191 -10.75 9.66 12.70
CA ILE A 191 -11.89 10.22 11.96
C ILE A 191 -13.17 9.72 12.62
N LYS A 192 -14.07 10.62 13.00
CA LYS A 192 -15.34 10.28 13.65
C LYS A 192 -16.50 10.97 12.97
N ALA A 193 -17.39 10.17 12.39
CA ALA A 193 -18.62 10.68 11.78
C ALA A 193 -19.44 11.48 12.81
N GLY A 194 -19.89 12.69 12.41
CA GLY A 194 -20.72 13.55 13.25
C GLY A 194 -20.01 14.31 14.36
N ARG A 195 -18.68 14.24 14.46
CA ARG A 195 -17.90 15.04 15.43
C ARG A 195 -17.94 16.54 15.09
N LEU A 196 -17.84 16.86 13.80
CA LEU A 196 -17.88 18.24 13.31
C LEU A 196 -19.14 18.48 12.46
N GLU A 197 -19.63 19.72 12.46
CA GLU A 197 -20.72 20.12 11.59
C GLU A 197 -20.29 20.09 10.12
N LYS A 198 -21.15 19.54 9.27
CA LYS A 198 -20.89 19.45 7.83
C LYS A 198 -21.09 20.82 7.15
N GLU A 199 -20.06 21.26 6.45
CA GLU A 199 -20.07 22.46 5.60
C GLU A 199 -20.34 22.06 4.13
N ASP A 200 -20.74 23.04 3.31
CA ASP A 200 -20.95 22.86 1.86
C ASP A 200 -19.62 22.72 1.09
N ILE A 201 -18.74 21.87 1.61
CA ILE A 201 -17.42 21.57 1.05
C ILE A 201 -17.52 20.35 0.15
N ILE A 202 -16.94 20.49 -1.06
CA ILE A 202 -16.60 19.40 -1.96
C ILE A 202 -15.08 19.27 -1.99
N LEU A 203 -14.57 18.15 -1.52
CA LEU A 203 -13.14 17.92 -1.29
C LEU A 203 -12.52 17.09 -2.40
N PHE A 204 -11.34 17.49 -2.88
CA PHE A 204 -10.45 16.68 -3.70
C PHE A 204 -9.25 16.25 -2.83
N PRO A 205 -9.27 15.01 -2.28
CA PRO A 205 -8.25 14.55 -1.33
C PRO A 205 -7.05 13.89 -1.99
N HIS A 206 -7.07 13.79 -3.31
CA HIS A 206 -6.07 13.04 -4.07
C HIS A 206 -4.83 13.89 -4.34
N ARG A 207 -3.66 13.23 -4.51
CA ARG A 207 -2.47 13.86 -5.07
C ARG A 207 -2.74 14.38 -6.49
N ASP A 208 -1.98 15.37 -6.91
CA ASP A 208 -2.03 15.83 -8.30
C ASP A 208 -1.30 14.82 -9.21
N ALA A 209 -2.10 14.01 -9.89
CA ALA A 209 -1.62 13.00 -10.82
C ALA A 209 -2.65 12.81 -11.97
N PRO A 210 -2.19 12.49 -13.19
CA PRO A 210 -3.08 12.40 -14.35
C PRO A 210 -4.27 11.47 -14.17
N GLU A 211 -4.09 10.34 -13.49
CA GLU A 211 -5.14 9.35 -13.22
C GLU A 211 -6.18 9.84 -12.23
N LYS A 212 -5.90 10.90 -11.47
CA LYS A 212 -6.85 11.49 -10.49
C LYS A 212 -7.78 12.53 -11.11
N GLN A 213 -7.52 12.95 -12.34
CA GLN A 213 -8.36 13.82 -13.17
C GLN A 213 -8.78 15.12 -12.47
N LEU A 214 -7.82 15.83 -11.88
CA LEU A 214 -8.03 17.12 -11.22
C LEU A 214 -8.74 18.16 -12.13
N ASN A 215 -8.54 18.07 -13.44
CA ASN A 215 -9.20 18.95 -14.41
C ASN A 215 -10.73 18.85 -14.35
N ILE A 216 -11.30 17.68 -14.15
CA ILE A 216 -12.75 17.49 -14.02
C ILE A 216 -13.26 18.20 -12.75
N PHE A 217 -12.53 18.07 -11.64
CA PHE A 217 -12.85 18.79 -10.40
C PHE A 217 -12.87 20.31 -10.62
N LYS A 218 -11.83 20.86 -11.26
CA LYS A 218 -11.74 22.31 -11.57
C LYS A 218 -12.80 22.79 -12.55
N ASP A 219 -13.28 21.97 -13.45
CA ASP A 219 -14.36 22.33 -14.38
C ASP A 219 -15.73 22.30 -13.69
N LEU A 220 -15.94 21.37 -12.75
CA LEU A 220 -17.15 21.36 -11.92
C LEU A 220 -17.21 22.56 -10.95
N GLU A 221 -16.07 22.95 -10.38
CA GLU A 221 -15.96 24.16 -9.53
C GLU A 221 -16.49 25.39 -10.24
N LYS A 222 -16.14 25.58 -11.51
CA LYS A 222 -16.63 26.71 -12.32
C LYS A 222 -18.13 26.66 -12.59
N GLN A 223 -18.69 25.44 -12.70
CA GLN A 223 -20.11 25.22 -13.00
C GLN A 223 -21.00 25.30 -11.75
N LEU A 224 -20.46 25.02 -10.58
CA LEU A 224 -21.18 24.93 -9.31
C LEU A 224 -20.53 25.84 -8.24
N PRO A 225 -20.48 27.17 -8.48
CA PRO A 225 -19.76 28.11 -7.62
C PRO A 225 -20.43 28.35 -6.25
N GLN A 226 -21.61 27.80 -6.02
CA GLN A 226 -22.31 27.90 -4.73
C GLN A 226 -21.71 26.98 -3.66
N TYR A 227 -20.89 25.99 -4.03
CA TYR A 227 -20.18 25.11 -3.10
C TYR A 227 -18.76 25.60 -2.85
N LYS A 228 -18.19 25.25 -1.70
CA LYS A 228 -16.79 25.49 -1.39
C LYS A 228 -15.97 24.30 -1.90
N TRP A 229 -15.20 24.52 -2.96
CA TRP A 229 -14.32 23.51 -3.56
C TRP A 229 -12.94 23.60 -2.93
N ILE A 230 -12.40 22.47 -2.44
CA ILE A 230 -11.10 22.42 -1.79
C ILE A 230 -10.28 21.31 -2.42
N ASN A 231 -9.17 21.68 -3.03
CA ASN A 231 -8.13 20.78 -3.47
C ASN A 231 -7.05 20.69 -2.39
N CYS A 232 -6.89 19.54 -1.73
CA CYS A 232 -5.93 19.34 -0.64
C CYS A 232 -4.48 19.63 -1.04
N ASN A 233 -4.12 19.50 -2.33
CA ASN A 233 -2.76 19.80 -2.79
C ASN A 233 -2.41 21.28 -2.78
N GLU A 234 -3.40 22.16 -2.72
CA GLU A 234 -3.18 23.62 -2.66
C GLU A 234 -2.90 24.12 -1.24
N TYR A 235 -2.99 23.22 -0.26
CA TYR A 235 -2.79 23.50 1.16
C TYR A 235 -1.70 22.59 1.74
N ASN A 236 -0.92 23.13 2.65
CA ASN A 236 0.09 22.37 3.37
C ASN A 236 -0.52 21.82 4.68
N LEU A 237 -1.47 20.90 4.55
CA LEU A 237 -2.24 20.35 5.66
C LEU A 237 -1.41 19.33 6.45
N THR A 238 -1.46 19.46 7.77
CA THR A 238 -1.10 18.35 8.67
C THR A 238 -2.13 17.24 8.56
N LYS A 239 -1.81 16.04 8.98
CA LYS A 239 -2.77 14.91 8.97
C LYS A 239 -4.01 15.21 9.84
N THR A 240 -3.85 15.92 10.94
CA THR A 240 -4.96 16.35 11.80
C THR A 240 -5.89 17.31 11.08
N GLU A 241 -5.36 18.33 10.42
CA GLU A 241 -6.15 19.30 9.63
C GLU A 241 -6.85 18.62 8.45
N TYR A 242 -6.18 17.69 7.78
CA TYR A 242 -6.78 16.88 6.73
C TYR A 242 -7.96 16.04 7.26
N ASN A 243 -7.82 15.37 8.40
CA ASN A 243 -8.90 14.59 9.01
C ASN A 243 -10.09 15.48 9.40
N GLN A 244 -9.83 16.67 9.99
CA GLN A 244 -10.89 17.63 10.28
C GLN A 244 -11.62 18.09 9.02
N LEU A 245 -10.89 18.33 7.95
CA LEU A 245 -11.47 18.72 6.66
C LEU A 245 -12.34 17.61 6.06
N LEU A 246 -11.94 16.33 6.18
CA LEU A 246 -12.77 15.20 5.82
C LEU A 246 -14.08 15.17 6.62
N GLU A 247 -13.99 15.35 7.94
CA GLU A 247 -15.16 15.36 8.82
C GLU A 247 -16.13 16.52 8.53
N GLN A 248 -15.62 17.67 8.13
CA GLN A 248 -16.44 18.86 7.78
C GLN A 248 -17.02 18.78 6.36
N SER A 249 -16.39 18.05 5.46
CA SER A 249 -16.82 17.99 4.06
C SER A 249 -18.12 17.19 3.89
N LYS A 250 -19.06 17.74 3.11
CA LYS A 250 -20.27 17.01 2.72
C LYS A 250 -20.02 15.98 1.65
N MET A 251 -19.04 16.23 0.78
CA MET A 251 -18.73 15.36 -0.35
C MET A 251 -17.22 15.25 -0.56
N VAL A 252 -16.79 14.07 -1.00
CA VAL A 252 -15.48 13.87 -1.62
C VAL A 252 -15.70 13.60 -3.10
N PHE A 253 -14.93 14.29 -3.93
CA PHE A 253 -14.94 14.07 -5.36
C PHE A 253 -13.84 13.09 -5.76
N SER A 254 -14.20 12.09 -6.54
CA SER A 254 -13.27 11.17 -7.17
C SER A 254 -13.73 10.87 -8.60
N ALA A 255 -12.86 11.16 -9.55
CA ALA A 255 -12.99 10.74 -10.95
C ALA A 255 -11.79 9.89 -11.36
N ASN A 256 -11.26 9.12 -10.42
CA ASN A 256 -10.07 8.31 -10.64
C ASN A 256 -10.30 7.28 -11.75
N LEU A 257 -9.36 7.20 -12.68
CA LEU A 257 -9.41 6.21 -13.77
C LEU A 257 -9.24 4.79 -13.26
N GLN A 258 -8.57 4.65 -12.13
CA GLN A 258 -8.34 3.37 -11.46
C GLN A 258 -8.04 3.59 -9.98
N GLU A 259 -8.46 2.65 -9.15
CA GLU A 259 -8.09 2.51 -7.74
C GLU A 259 -8.12 1.04 -7.34
N THR A 260 -7.12 0.57 -6.64
CA THR A 260 -7.13 -0.78 -6.05
C THR A 260 -8.07 -0.86 -4.84
N LEU A 261 -8.07 0.16 -3.98
CA LEU A 261 -9.06 0.39 -2.94
C LEU A 261 -9.51 1.86 -2.86
N GLY A 262 -8.62 2.83 -3.14
CA GLY A 262 -8.93 4.25 -3.03
C GLY A 262 -8.96 4.74 -1.58
N ILE A 263 -7.83 4.68 -0.89
CA ILE A 263 -7.70 4.99 0.55
C ILE A 263 -8.37 6.32 0.91
N SER A 264 -8.09 7.39 0.14
CA SER A 264 -8.66 8.71 0.40
C SER A 264 -10.18 8.78 0.24
N CYS A 265 -10.77 7.93 -0.60
CA CYS A 265 -12.21 7.78 -0.70
C CYS A 265 -12.78 6.93 0.44
N TYR A 266 -12.01 5.94 0.91
CA TYR A 266 -12.40 5.11 2.04
C TYR A 266 -12.42 5.90 3.36
N GLU A 267 -11.41 6.76 3.57
CA GLU A 267 -11.29 7.62 4.77
C GLU A 267 -12.57 8.45 5.03
N ILE A 268 -13.29 8.86 3.99
CA ILE A 268 -14.53 9.65 4.18
C ILE A 268 -15.77 8.80 4.51
N LEU A 269 -15.71 7.52 4.26
CA LEU A 269 -16.82 6.60 4.56
C LEU A 269 -16.81 6.16 6.04
N MET A 270 -15.73 6.45 6.78
CA MET A 270 -15.60 6.22 8.20
C MET A 270 -16.35 7.28 9.00
#